data_eb40e66a87142eb539b6b55cbc7306bb
#
_entry.id   eb40e66a87142eb539b6b55cbc7306bb
#
_cell.length_a   1.000
_cell.length_b   1.000
_cell.length_c   1.000
_cell.angle_alpha   90.00
_cell.angle_beta   90.00
_cell.angle_gamma   90.00
#
_symmetry.space_group_name_H-M   'P 1'
#
loop_
_entity.id
_entity.type
_entity.pdbx_description
1 polymer ?
#
loop_
_entity_poly.entity_id
_entity_poly.type
_entity_poly.pdbx_seq_one_letter_code
_entity_poly.pdbx_strand_id
1 'polypeptide(L)'
;MLNLIRRLHFYIGLLVAPFILAAALTGTLYVLTPQLEEALYRDALFTEPHGQARSLADQIAAARRVAGAETRIYAVRPAPGATDTTRVQFVSADLGASESRALFVDPYTLAIKGDMTVYGTSGVLPLRTWLDKLHSSLLLGDMGRNYSELAASWLWVAALGGVALWLATRPKRKLKRVKGGFAANRHWHITLGVALLAGLLFFSATGLTWSQWAGGNIDALRANLGWLTPQVNASLQ
;
A
#
# COMPACT_ATOMS: atom_id res chain seq x y z
N MET A 1 -33.87 -15.80 12.77
CA MET A 1 -32.50 -15.29 13.03
C MET A 1 -31.45 -15.95 12.14
N LEU A 2 -31.30 -17.28 12.11
CA LEU A 2 -30.27 -17.97 11.31
C LEU A 2 -30.36 -17.69 9.81
N ASN A 3 -31.57 -17.61 9.24
CA ASN A 3 -31.75 -17.27 7.82
C ASN A 3 -31.32 -15.83 7.50
N LEU A 4 -31.51 -14.90 8.43
CA LEU A 4 -31.02 -13.53 8.26
C LEU A 4 -29.48 -13.50 8.24
N ILE A 5 -28.84 -14.15 9.20
CA ILE A 5 -27.36 -14.24 9.26
C ILE A 5 -26.82 -14.87 7.97
N ARG A 6 -27.48 -15.94 7.46
CA ARG A 6 -27.07 -16.58 6.19
C ARG A 6 -27.16 -15.64 4.99
N ARG A 7 -28.24 -14.85 4.89
CA ARG A 7 -28.40 -13.86 3.82
C ARG A 7 -27.37 -12.74 3.93
N LEU A 8 -27.20 -12.19 5.13
CA LEU A 8 -26.19 -11.15 5.37
C LEU A 8 -24.78 -11.64 5.02
N HIS A 9 -24.37 -12.79 5.54
CA HIS A 9 -23.06 -13.36 5.24
C HIS A 9 -22.86 -13.59 3.73
N PHE A 10 -23.89 -14.06 3.03
CA PHE A 10 -23.82 -14.29 1.58
C PHE A 10 -23.67 -12.97 0.80
N TYR A 11 -24.54 -11.98 1.03
CA TYR A 11 -24.52 -10.72 0.28
C TYR A 11 -23.30 -9.87 0.61
N ILE A 12 -22.93 -9.80 1.89
CA ILE A 12 -21.70 -9.11 2.30
C ILE A 12 -20.48 -9.81 1.70
N GLY A 13 -20.42 -11.14 1.80
CA GLY A 13 -19.35 -11.91 1.20
C GLY A 13 -19.21 -11.68 -0.30
N LEU A 14 -20.32 -11.64 -1.04
CA LEU A 14 -20.32 -11.34 -2.48
C LEU A 14 -19.80 -9.92 -2.78
N LEU A 15 -20.18 -8.94 -1.96
CA LEU A 15 -19.74 -7.55 -2.09
C LEU A 15 -18.26 -7.38 -1.76
N VAL A 16 -17.79 -8.01 -0.69
CA VAL A 16 -16.45 -7.82 -0.11
C VAL A 16 -15.39 -8.70 -0.78
N ALA A 17 -15.77 -9.89 -1.28
CA ALA A 17 -14.82 -10.87 -1.82
C ALA A 17 -13.93 -10.34 -2.97
N PRO A 18 -14.44 -9.61 -3.97
CA PRO A 18 -13.60 -9.08 -5.05
C PRO A 18 -12.51 -8.14 -4.52
N PHE A 19 -12.85 -7.28 -3.57
CA PHE A 19 -11.91 -6.38 -2.94
C PHE A 19 -10.87 -7.15 -2.11
N ILE A 20 -11.29 -8.11 -1.29
CA ILE A 20 -10.36 -8.93 -0.48
C ILE A 20 -9.38 -9.67 -1.38
N LEU A 21 -9.84 -10.23 -2.50
CA LEU A 21 -8.97 -10.92 -3.45
C LEU A 21 -7.92 -9.96 -4.02
N ALA A 22 -8.34 -8.80 -4.51
CA ALA A 22 -7.43 -7.78 -5.03
C ALA A 22 -6.45 -7.29 -3.94
N ALA A 23 -6.95 -7.00 -2.74
CA ALA A 23 -6.13 -6.56 -1.61
C ALA A 23 -5.13 -7.62 -1.17
N ALA A 24 -5.50 -8.90 -1.15
CA ALA A 24 -4.59 -10.00 -0.80
C ALA A 24 -3.47 -10.17 -1.85
N LEU A 25 -3.81 -10.12 -3.13
CA LEU A 25 -2.84 -10.22 -4.22
C LEU A 25 -1.88 -9.03 -4.23
N THR A 26 -2.41 -7.81 -4.15
CA THR A 26 -1.60 -6.58 -4.15
C THR A 26 -0.77 -6.44 -2.88
N GLY A 27 -1.30 -6.82 -1.72
CA GLY A 27 -0.54 -6.86 -0.47
C GLY A 27 0.62 -7.86 -0.52
N THR A 28 0.43 -9.02 -1.15
CA THR A 28 1.50 -10.00 -1.38
C THR A 28 2.56 -9.44 -2.32
N LEU A 29 2.17 -8.81 -3.43
CA LEU A 29 3.10 -8.16 -4.35
C LEU A 29 3.84 -6.99 -3.68
N TYR A 30 3.17 -6.26 -2.79
CA TYR A 30 3.77 -5.14 -2.06
C TYR A 30 4.96 -5.58 -1.18
N VAL A 31 4.88 -6.76 -0.58
CA VAL A 31 6.01 -7.32 0.21
C VAL A 31 7.24 -7.59 -0.67
N LEU A 32 7.03 -7.90 -1.95
CA LEU A 32 8.09 -8.17 -2.92
C LEU A 32 8.57 -6.91 -3.66
N THR A 33 8.00 -5.73 -3.37
CA THR A 33 8.37 -4.49 -4.09
C THR A 33 9.85 -4.14 -4.02
N PRO A 34 10.61 -4.32 -2.92
CA PRO A 34 12.04 -4.01 -2.92
C PRO A 34 12.78 -4.76 -4.03
N GLN A 35 12.59 -6.08 -4.12
CA GLN A 35 13.27 -6.92 -5.11
C GLN A 35 12.81 -6.62 -6.54
N LEU A 36 11.51 -6.36 -6.70
CA LEU A 36 10.94 -6.00 -8.00
C LEU A 36 11.42 -4.61 -8.47
N GLU A 37 11.50 -3.64 -7.56
CA GLU A 37 11.99 -2.29 -7.86
C GLU A 37 13.49 -2.30 -8.18
N GLU A 38 14.30 -3.05 -7.43
CA GLU A 38 15.71 -3.24 -7.76
C GLU A 38 15.93 -3.87 -9.14
N ALA A 39 15.10 -4.82 -9.53
CA ALA A 39 15.19 -5.42 -10.86
C ALA A 39 14.69 -4.46 -11.96
N LEU A 40 13.55 -3.81 -11.73
CA LEU A 40 12.87 -2.97 -12.74
C LEU A 40 13.60 -1.63 -12.97
N TYR A 41 14.10 -1.03 -11.90
CA TYR A 41 14.74 0.30 -11.93
C TYR A 41 16.25 0.22 -11.71
N ARG A 42 16.85 -0.94 -11.97
CA ARG A 42 18.27 -1.21 -11.71
C ARG A 42 19.18 -0.11 -12.24
N ASP A 43 18.98 0.29 -13.50
CA ASP A 43 19.81 1.29 -14.16
C ASP A 43 19.69 2.69 -13.53
N ALA A 44 18.55 3.01 -12.94
CA ALA A 44 18.34 4.27 -12.26
C ALA A 44 18.84 4.23 -10.79
N LEU A 45 18.68 3.09 -10.12
CA LEU A 45 19.00 2.97 -8.69
C LEU A 45 20.48 2.76 -8.42
N PHE A 46 21.20 2.08 -9.33
CA PHE A 46 22.55 1.64 -9.07
C PHE A 46 23.56 2.22 -10.09
N THR A 47 24.79 2.32 -9.63
CA THR A 47 25.95 2.74 -10.40
C THR A 47 27.18 1.92 -10.03
N GLU A 48 28.21 1.98 -10.86
CA GLU A 48 29.51 1.39 -10.55
C GLU A 48 30.43 2.45 -9.92
N PRO A 49 31.11 2.15 -8.79
CA PRO A 49 32.03 3.09 -8.19
C PRO A 49 33.22 3.40 -9.10
N HIS A 50 33.45 4.66 -9.40
CA HIS A 50 34.54 5.13 -10.26
C HIS A 50 35.32 6.24 -9.56
N GLY A 51 36.36 5.91 -8.82
CA GLY A 51 37.18 6.89 -8.11
C GLY A 51 36.45 7.46 -6.88
N GLN A 52 36.64 8.75 -6.65
CA GLN A 52 36.02 9.43 -5.51
C GLN A 52 34.66 10.04 -5.92
N ALA A 53 33.65 9.86 -5.10
CA ALA A 53 32.34 10.48 -5.31
C ALA A 53 32.47 12.02 -5.29
N ARG A 54 31.79 12.67 -6.21
CA ARG A 54 31.69 14.13 -6.28
C ARG A 54 30.88 14.67 -5.11
N SER A 55 31.07 15.95 -4.81
CA SER A 55 30.32 16.59 -3.74
C SER A 55 28.81 16.52 -3.97
N LEU A 56 28.03 16.50 -2.89
CA LEU A 56 26.56 16.53 -2.99
C LEU A 56 26.09 17.80 -3.71
N ALA A 57 26.81 18.92 -3.58
CA ALA A 57 26.51 20.15 -4.28
C ALA A 57 26.65 19.99 -5.82
N ASP A 58 27.71 19.29 -6.28
CA ASP A 58 27.89 19.01 -7.73
C ASP A 58 26.80 18.09 -8.26
N GLN A 59 26.39 17.08 -7.49
CA GLN A 59 25.32 16.17 -7.85
C GLN A 59 23.97 16.90 -7.96
N ILE A 60 23.65 17.79 -7.02
CA ILE A 60 22.46 18.65 -7.08
C ILE A 60 22.54 19.60 -8.29
N ALA A 61 23.70 20.20 -8.53
CA ALA A 61 23.89 21.08 -9.69
C ALA A 61 23.70 20.34 -11.02
N ALA A 62 24.13 19.07 -11.12
CA ALA A 62 23.88 18.22 -12.27
C ALA A 62 22.39 17.97 -12.48
N ALA A 63 21.66 17.63 -11.43
CA ALA A 63 20.20 17.45 -11.49
C ALA A 63 19.49 18.75 -11.89
N ARG A 64 19.88 19.90 -11.36
CA ARG A 64 19.29 21.20 -11.69
C ARG A 64 19.45 21.57 -13.17
N ARG A 65 20.56 21.19 -13.80
CA ARG A 65 20.76 21.44 -15.25
C ARG A 65 19.70 20.75 -16.11
N VAL A 66 19.19 19.62 -15.65
CA VAL A 66 18.14 18.84 -16.35
C VAL A 66 16.74 19.28 -15.95
N ALA A 67 16.51 19.55 -14.66
CA ALA A 67 15.20 19.95 -14.14
C ALA A 67 14.84 21.42 -14.50
N GLY A 68 15.86 22.26 -14.73
CA GLY A 68 15.73 23.72 -14.86
C GLY A 68 16.29 24.43 -13.62
N ALA A 69 17.04 25.53 -13.86
CA ALA A 69 17.77 26.23 -12.80
C ALA A 69 16.86 26.76 -11.68
N GLU A 70 15.66 27.24 -12.03
CA GLU A 70 14.68 27.85 -11.12
C GLU A 70 13.73 26.81 -10.49
N THR A 71 13.82 25.53 -10.90
CA THR A 71 12.92 24.49 -10.38
C THR A 71 13.20 24.24 -8.89
N ARG A 72 12.16 24.34 -8.09
CA ARG A 72 12.26 24.18 -6.64
C ARG A 72 12.58 22.72 -6.28
N ILE A 73 13.63 22.52 -5.48
CA ILE A 73 13.93 21.22 -4.89
C ILE A 73 12.87 20.89 -3.84
N TYR A 74 12.33 19.70 -3.92
CA TYR A 74 11.40 19.15 -2.95
C TYR A 74 12.13 18.37 -1.85
N ALA A 75 13.06 17.48 -2.25
CA ALA A 75 13.87 16.68 -1.33
C ALA A 75 15.17 16.24 -2.00
N VAL A 76 16.20 15.98 -1.20
CA VAL A 76 17.46 15.35 -1.64
C VAL A 76 17.72 14.12 -0.78
N ARG A 77 18.03 13.01 -1.42
CA ARG A 77 18.42 11.77 -0.78
C ARG A 77 19.78 11.35 -1.32
N PRO A 78 20.84 11.59 -0.56
CA PRO A 78 22.18 11.16 -0.94
C PRO A 78 22.25 9.65 -1.13
N ALA A 79 23.16 9.18 -1.96
CA ALA A 79 23.43 7.76 -2.16
C ALA A 79 23.69 7.07 -0.82
N PRO A 80 22.93 6.02 -0.44
CA PRO A 80 23.13 5.31 0.83
C PRO A 80 24.45 4.53 0.87
N GLY A 81 24.90 4.05 -0.28
CA GLY A 81 26.14 3.28 -0.42
C GLY A 81 26.91 3.65 -1.67
N ALA A 82 28.07 3.05 -1.84
CA ALA A 82 28.98 3.34 -2.96
C ALA A 82 28.40 2.95 -4.33
N THR A 83 27.49 1.98 -4.35
CA THR A 83 26.85 1.48 -5.58
C THR A 83 25.49 2.11 -5.86
N ASP A 84 25.07 3.07 -5.04
CA ASP A 84 23.75 3.69 -5.17
C ASP A 84 23.84 5.05 -5.86
N THR A 85 22.73 5.48 -6.46
CA THR A 85 22.57 6.83 -7.01
C THR A 85 22.02 7.80 -5.96
N THR A 86 22.35 9.07 -6.10
CA THR A 86 21.71 10.16 -5.35
C THR A 86 20.39 10.54 -6.03
N ARG A 87 19.33 10.68 -5.24
CA ARG A 87 18.03 11.09 -5.73
C ARG A 87 17.75 12.55 -5.38
N VAL A 88 17.53 13.37 -6.41
CA VAL A 88 17.11 14.78 -6.25
C VAL A 88 15.70 14.92 -6.76
N GLN A 89 14.78 15.33 -5.88
CA GLN A 89 13.36 15.49 -6.17
C GLN A 89 13.04 16.95 -6.40
N PHE A 90 12.23 17.23 -7.42
CA PHE A 90 11.81 18.56 -7.80
C PHE A 90 10.30 18.69 -7.79
N VAL A 91 9.82 19.86 -7.39
CA VAL A 91 8.40 20.21 -7.51
C VAL A 91 8.05 20.34 -8.99
N SER A 92 6.93 19.79 -9.41
CA SER A 92 6.39 19.92 -10.75
C SER A 92 4.90 20.26 -10.69
N ALA A 93 4.48 21.28 -11.45
CA ALA A 93 3.11 21.78 -11.38
C ALA A 93 2.08 20.86 -12.07
N ASP A 94 2.55 19.98 -12.94
CA ASP A 94 1.78 19.01 -13.71
C ASP A 94 1.59 17.66 -12.98
N LEU A 95 2.17 17.51 -11.80
CA LEU A 95 2.06 16.29 -10.99
C LEU A 95 1.00 16.41 -9.91
N GLY A 96 0.51 15.27 -9.47
CA GLY A 96 -0.51 15.17 -8.42
C GLY A 96 0.01 15.56 -7.04
N ALA A 97 -0.92 15.68 -6.09
CA ALA A 97 -0.58 15.97 -4.70
C ALA A 97 0.42 14.94 -4.16
N SER A 98 1.48 15.43 -3.51
CA SER A 98 2.59 14.63 -2.97
C SER A 98 3.45 13.89 -4.02
N GLU A 99 3.23 14.11 -5.30
CA GLU A 99 4.10 13.61 -6.36
C GLU A 99 5.21 14.64 -6.67
N SER A 100 6.37 14.15 -7.07
CA SER A 100 7.53 14.96 -7.46
C SER A 100 8.31 14.26 -8.57
N ARG A 101 9.03 15.05 -9.40
CA ARG A 101 9.95 14.53 -10.40
C ARG A 101 11.28 14.22 -9.73
N ALA A 102 11.72 12.96 -9.78
CA ALA A 102 12.99 12.53 -9.20
C ALA A 102 14.02 12.25 -10.30
N LEU A 103 15.17 12.91 -10.19
CA LEU A 103 16.35 12.64 -10.98
C LEU A 103 17.35 11.82 -10.16
N PHE A 104 17.81 10.73 -10.75
CA PHE A 104 18.77 9.81 -10.15
C PHE A 104 20.14 10.14 -10.71
N VAL A 105 21.03 10.62 -9.85
CA VAL A 105 22.36 11.13 -10.24
C VAL A 105 23.43 10.13 -9.84
N ASP A 106 24.26 9.77 -10.77
CA ASP A 106 25.49 9.01 -10.51
C ASP A 106 26.46 9.88 -9.71
N PRO A 107 26.86 9.47 -8.47
CA PRO A 107 27.75 10.28 -7.64
C PRO A 107 29.16 10.49 -8.22
N TYR A 108 29.59 9.65 -9.12
CA TYR A 108 30.97 9.67 -9.66
C TYR A 108 31.06 10.46 -10.95
N THR A 109 30.14 10.21 -11.88
CA THR A 109 30.15 10.78 -13.24
C THR A 109 29.23 11.98 -13.38
N LEU A 110 28.33 12.22 -12.43
CA LEU A 110 27.26 13.23 -12.49
C LEU A 110 26.25 13.00 -13.61
N ALA A 111 26.23 11.80 -14.20
CA ALA A 111 25.25 11.43 -15.22
C ALA A 111 23.88 11.22 -14.58
N ILE A 112 22.82 11.58 -15.29
CA ILE A 112 21.45 11.29 -14.91
C ILE A 112 21.11 9.87 -15.34
N LYS A 113 20.95 8.98 -14.38
CA LYS A 113 20.67 7.55 -14.59
C LYS A 113 19.18 7.25 -14.70
N GLY A 114 18.33 8.14 -14.20
CA GLY A 114 16.87 7.97 -14.26
C GLY A 114 16.14 9.28 -14.01
N ASP A 115 14.94 9.36 -14.58
CA ASP A 115 14.02 10.48 -14.48
C ASP A 115 12.61 9.90 -14.38
N MET A 116 11.98 10.03 -13.22
CA MET A 116 10.66 9.43 -12.99
C MET A 116 9.87 10.16 -11.90
N THR A 117 8.55 10.03 -11.97
CA THR A 117 7.66 10.51 -10.91
C THR A 117 7.74 9.61 -9.70
N VAL A 118 7.94 10.20 -8.52
CA VAL A 118 7.95 9.51 -7.23
C VAL A 118 6.94 10.13 -6.28
N TYR A 119 6.55 9.40 -5.25
CA TYR A 119 5.53 9.83 -4.30
C TYR A 119 6.12 10.07 -2.90
N GLY A 120 5.69 11.18 -2.29
CA GLY A 120 6.10 11.58 -0.94
C GLY A 120 7.56 12.00 -0.83
N THR A 121 7.95 12.51 0.34
CA THR A 121 9.33 12.91 0.64
C THR A 121 10.30 11.73 0.64
N SER A 122 9.80 10.53 0.94
CA SER A 122 10.59 9.30 0.85
C SER A 122 10.90 8.90 -0.59
N GLY A 123 10.21 9.49 -1.58
CA GLY A 123 10.42 9.19 -2.99
C GLY A 123 10.07 7.74 -3.34
N VAL A 124 8.85 7.32 -2.98
CA VAL A 124 8.32 5.99 -3.32
C VAL A 124 8.28 5.84 -4.84
N LEU A 125 8.83 4.75 -5.34
CA LEU A 125 8.98 4.48 -6.77
C LEU A 125 7.63 4.16 -7.44
N PRO A 126 7.51 4.32 -8.77
CA PRO A 126 6.24 4.21 -9.49
C PRO A 126 5.52 2.87 -9.31
N LEU A 127 6.25 1.74 -9.29
CA LEU A 127 5.65 0.41 -9.10
C LEU A 127 4.93 0.32 -7.76
N ARG A 128 5.59 0.73 -6.69
CA ARG A 128 5.01 0.68 -5.34
C ARG A 128 3.83 1.63 -5.21
N THR A 129 3.91 2.84 -5.78
CA THR A 129 2.80 3.79 -5.81
C THR A 129 1.60 3.21 -6.57
N TRP A 130 1.84 2.53 -7.68
CA TRP A 130 0.78 1.88 -8.46
C TRP A 130 0.13 0.73 -7.70
N LEU A 131 0.92 -0.12 -7.04
CA LEU A 131 0.42 -1.21 -6.19
C LEU A 131 -0.38 -0.68 -4.99
N ASP A 132 0.08 0.41 -4.37
CA ASP A 132 -0.64 1.06 -3.28
C ASP A 132 -2.00 1.59 -3.74
N LYS A 133 -2.06 2.30 -4.86
CA LYS A 133 -3.32 2.77 -5.47
C LYS A 133 -4.25 1.61 -5.86
N LEU A 134 -3.70 0.51 -6.37
CA LEU A 134 -4.48 -0.69 -6.67
C LEU A 134 -5.02 -1.35 -5.39
N HIS A 135 -4.19 -1.43 -4.34
CA HIS A 135 -4.57 -1.98 -3.04
C HIS A 135 -5.64 -1.15 -2.33
N SER A 136 -5.48 0.17 -2.32
CA SER A 136 -6.35 1.09 -1.56
C SER A 136 -7.63 1.47 -2.29
N SER A 137 -7.64 1.49 -3.62
CA SER A 137 -8.75 2.04 -4.40
C SER A 137 -9.07 1.30 -5.70
N LEU A 138 -8.44 0.15 -5.99
CA LEU A 138 -8.57 -0.58 -7.26
C LEU A 138 -8.30 0.30 -8.49
N LEU A 139 -7.50 1.36 -8.36
CA LEU A 139 -7.26 2.39 -9.39
C LEU A 139 -8.52 3.17 -9.83
N LEU A 140 -9.61 3.10 -9.07
CA LEU A 140 -10.89 3.75 -9.37
C LEU A 140 -11.08 5.10 -8.63
N GLY A 141 -9.98 5.66 -8.10
CA GLY A 141 -10.02 6.94 -7.38
C GLY A 141 -10.97 6.90 -6.17
N ASP A 142 -11.76 7.96 -5.98
CA ASP A 142 -12.65 8.09 -4.82
C ASP A 142 -13.73 7.01 -4.76
N MET A 143 -14.24 6.57 -5.92
CA MET A 143 -15.21 5.47 -5.97
C MET A 143 -14.60 4.18 -5.41
N GLY A 144 -13.37 3.86 -5.80
CA GLY A 144 -12.65 2.71 -5.29
C GLY A 144 -12.30 2.83 -3.80
N ARG A 145 -11.93 4.01 -3.33
CA ARG A 145 -11.69 4.28 -1.90
C ARG A 145 -12.95 4.05 -1.07
N ASN A 146 -14.10 4.57 -1.51
CA ASN A 146 -15.37 4.35 -0.84
C ASN A 146 -15.75 2.85 -0.82
N TYR A 147 -15.50 2.14 -1.93
CA TYR A 147 -15.72 0.70 -1.98
C TYR A 147 -14.80 -0.08 -1.03
N SER A 148 -13.52 0.28 -0.96
CA SER A 148 -12.56 -0.36 -0.03
C SER A 148 -12.93 -0.13 1.43
N GLU A 149 -13.37 1.08 1.77
CA GLU A 149 -13.85 1.41 3.12
C GLU A 149 -15.13 0.64 3.48
N LEU A 150 -16.07 0.55 2.53
CA LEU A 150 -17.27 -0.27 2.71
C LEU A 150 -16.90 -1.74 2.91
N ALA A 151 -15.97 -2.28 2.12
CA ALA A 151 -15.51 -3.65 2.26
C ALA A 151 -14.84 -3.90 3.61
N ALA A 152 -13.97 -3.01 4.08
CA ALA A 152 -13.33 -3.08 5.40
C ALA A 152 -14.36 -3.00 6.53
N SER A 153 -15.37 -2.10 6.40
CA SER A 153 -16.44 -1.92 7.39
C SER A 153 -17.31 -3.16 7.58
N TRP A 154 -17.51 -3.94 6.53
CA TRP A 154 -18.39 -5.11 6.55
C TRP A 154 -17.65 -6.44 6.68
N LEU A 155 -16.32 -6.43 6.55
CA LEU A 155 -15.49 -7.65 6.64
C LEU A 155 -15.66 -8.38 7.97
N TRP A 156 -15.65 -7.66 9.11
CA TRP A 156 -15.84 -8.26 10.42
C TRP A 156 -17.24 -8.87 10.59
N VAL A 157 -18.27 -8.24 9.99
CA VAL A 157 -19.65 -8.79 10.01
C VAL A 157 -19.72 -10.10 9.22
N ALA A 158 -19.07 -10.15 8.05
CA ALA A 158 -18.96 -11.36 7.26
C ALA A 158 -18.20 -12.47 8.03
N ALA A 159 -17.06 -12.12 8.65
CA ALA A 159 -16.24 -13.07 9.40
C ALA A 159 -16.98 -13.66 10.60
N LEU A 160 -17.55 -12.83 11.46
CA LEU A 160 -18.31 -13.28 12.64
C LEU A 160 -19.62 -13.98 12.25
N GLY A 161 -20.31 -13.51 11.22
CA GLY A 161 -21.48 -14.17 10.64
C GLY A 161 -21.16 -15.58 10.15
N GLY A 162 -20.02 -15.76 9.49
CA GLY A 162 -19.50 -17.07 9.08
C GLY A 162 -19.27 -18.02 10.26
N VAL A 163 -18.63 -17.52 11.33
CA VAL A 163 -18.42 -18.29 12.56
C VAL A 163 -19.75 -18.66 13.21
N ALA A 164 -20.70 -17.74 13.32
CA ALA A 164 -22.01 -18.01 13.87
C ALA A 164 -22.76 -19.10 13.07
N LEU A 165 -22.71 -19.03 11.73
CA LEU A 165 -23.28 -20.06 10.86
C LEU A 165 -22.59 -21.42 11.01
N TRP A 166 -21.26 -21.44 11.13
CA TRP A 166 -20.51 -22.65 11.35
C TRP A 166 -20.88 -23.31 12.68
N LEU A 167 -20.93 -22.55 13.78
CA LEU A 167 -21.30 -23.04 15.10
C LEU A 167 -22.74 -23.60 15.07
N ALA A 168 -23.68 -22.89 14.46
CA ALA A 168 -25.08 -23.29 14.39
C ALA A 168 -25.34 -24.52 13.52
N THR A 169 -24.45 -24.77 12.52
CA THR A 169 -24.63 -25.85 11.54
C THR A 169 -23.61 -26.98 11.69
N ARG A 170 -22.86 -27.01 12.81
CA ARG A 170 -21.90 -28.11 13.09
C ARG A 170 -22.60 -29.46 13.06
N PRO A 171 -22.13 -30.41 12.24
CA PRO A 171 -22.70 -31.74 12.24
C PRO A 171 -22.40 -32.43 13.58
N LYS A 172 -23.43 -33.01 14.20
CA LYS A 172 -23.31 -33.79 15.45
C LYS A 172 -22.54 -35.12 15.26
N ARG A 173 -22.26 -35.53 14.02
CA ARG A 173 -21.51 -36.75 13.66
C ARG A 173 -20.34 -36.38 12.74
N LYS A 174 -19.21 -37.11 12.88
CA LYS A 174 -18.07 -37.03 11.96
C LYS A 174 -18.56 -37.37 10.53
N LEU A 175 -18.57 -36.40 9.64
CA LEU A 175 -18.89 -36.59 8.24
C LEU A 175 -17.81 -37.47 7.58
N LYS A 176 -18.24 -38.48 6.80
CA LYS A 176 -17.37 -39.20 5.87
C LYS A 176 -16.68 -38.19 4.93
N ARG A 177 -15.41 -38.50 4.61
CA ARG A 177 -14.58 -37.68 3.73
C ARG A 177 -15.34 -37.23 2.48
N VAL A 178 -15.56 -35.92 2.34
CA VAL A 178 -16.27 -35.34 1.21
C VAL A 178 -15.37 -35.37 0.00
N LYS A 179 -15.74 -36.14 -1.03
CA LYS A 179 -15.03 -36.20 -2.30
C LYS A 179 -15.63 -35.21 -3.29
N GLY A 180 -14.93 -34.06 -3.51
CA GLY A 180 -15.25 -33.11 -4.58
C GLY A 180 -16.55 -32.30 -4.46
N GLY A 181 -16.77 -31.37 -5.39
CA GLY A 181 -18.01 -30.61 -5.55
C GLY A 181 -18.26 -29.54 -4.49
N PHE A 182 -19.50 -29.08 -4.43
CA PHE A 182 -19.96 -27.99 -3.54
C PHE A 182 -19.62 -28.22 -2.05
N ALA A 183 -19.72 -29.45 -1.59
CA ALA A 183 -19.45 -29.81 -0.19
C ALA A 183 -17.95 -29.67 0.15
N ALA A 184 -17.05 -29.96 -0.78
CA ALA A 184 -15.60 -29.75 -0.60
C ALA A 184 -15.28 -28.24 -0.56
N ASN A 185 -15.84 -27.45 -1.47
CA ASN A 185 -15.66 -26.00 -1.49
C ASN A 185 -16.17 -25.34 -0.19
N ARG A 186 -17.33 -25.78 0.29
CA ARG A 186 -17.88 -25.32 1.58
C ARG A 186 -16.96 -25.69 2.75
N HIS A 187 -16.38 -26.89 2.74
CA HIS A 187 -15.44 -27.33 3.77
C HIS A 187 -14.17 -26.44 3.78
N TRP A 188 -13.56 -26.23 2.62
CA TRP A 188 -12.40 -25.35 2.50
C TRP A 188 -12.71 -23.92 2.91
N HIS A 189 -13.85 -23.35 2.48
CA HIS A 189 -14.28 -22.01 2.89
C HIS A 189 -14.40 -21.89 4.42
N ILE A 190 -15.01 -22.87 5.09
CA ILE A 190 -15.13 -22.86 6.54
C ILE A 190 -13.75 -23.00 7.20
N THR A 191 -12.93 -23.95 6.74
CA THR A 191 -11.62 -24.21 7.34
C THR A 191 -10.71 -22.98 7.22
N LEU A 192 -10.62 -22.40 6.02
CA LEU A 192 -9.81 -21.20 5.78
C LEU A 192 -10.40 -19.99 6.53
N GLY A 193 -11.72 -19.80 6.50
CA GLY A 193 -12.38 -18.70 7.20
C GLY A 193 -12.15 -18.71 8.70
N VAL A 194 -12.18 -19.90 9.34
CA VAL A 194 -11.89 -20.03 10.77
C VAL A 194 -10.39 -19.86 11.05
N ALA A 195 -9.52 -20.43 10.22
CA ALA A 195 -8.07 -20.30 10.37
C ALA A 195 -7.59 -18.86 10.24
N LEU A 196 -8.20 -18.10 9.31
CA LEU A 196 -7.83 -16.71 9.03
C LEU A 196 -8.64 -15.69 9.87
N LEU A 197 -9.53 -16.12 10.76
CA LEU A 197 -10.45 -15.24 11.48
C LEU A 197 -9.77 -14.06 12.17
N ALA A 198 -8.71 -14.33 12.93
CA ALA A 198 -7.98 -13.28 13.65
C ALA A 198 -7.38 -12.25 12.68
N GLY A 199 -6.80 -12.73 11.57
CA GLY A 199 -6.28 -11.86 10.52
C GLY A 199 -7.35 -11.03 9.83
N LEU A 200 -8.52 -11.61 9.53
CA LEU A 200 -9.64 -10.89 8.90
C LEU A 200 -10.18 -9.78 9.82
N LEU A 201 -10.30 -10.04 11.11
CA LEU A 201 -10.72 -9.03 12.10
C LEU A 201 -9.66 -7.93 12.25
N PHE A 202 -8.38 -8.30 12.28
CA PHE A 202 -7.28 -7.36 12.32
C PHE A 202 -7.25 -6.47 11.06
N PHE A 203 -7.38 -7.04 9.87
CA PHE A 203 -7.41 -6.28 8.62
C PHE A 203 -8.66 -5.41 8.47
N SER A 204 -9.81 -5.84 9.01
CA SER A 204 -10.99 -4.97 9.08
C SER A 204 -10.71 -3.73 9.93
N ALA A 205 -10.15 -3.91 11.12
CA ALA A 205 -9.83 -2.80 12.03
C ALA A 205 -8.75 -1.86 11.44
N THR A 206 -7.62 -2.42 10.97
CA THR A 206 -6.53 -1.62 10.40
C THR A 206 -6.92 -0.96 9.08
N GLY A 207 -7.70 -1.61 8.22
CA GLY A 207 -8.23 -1.02 6.99
C GLY A 207 -9.09 0.21 7.27
N LEU A 208 -9.89 0.19 8.35
CA LEU A 208 -10.69 1.35 8.75
C LEU A 208 -9.85 2.52 9.25
N THR A 209 -8.72 2.27 9.92
CA THR A 209 -7.83 3.35 10.40
C THR A 209 -7.18 4.14 9.27
N TRP A 210 -7.05 3.55 8.08
CA TRP A 210 -6.47 4.17 6.89
C TRP A 210 -7.53 4.63 5.87
N SER A 211 -8.80 4.45 6.19
CA SER A 211 -9.90 4.82 5.31
C SER A 211 -10.21 6.32 5.38
N GLN A 212 -10.97 6.80 4.40
CA GLN A 212 -11.23 8.24 4.26
C GLN A 212 -12.16 8.76 5.37
N TRP A 213 -13.26 8.07 5.61
CA TRP A 213 -14.31 8.53 6.55
C TRP A 213 -14.05 8.03 7.97
N ALA A 214 -13.89 6.73 8.14
CA ALA A 214 -13.65 6.16 9.47
C ALA A 214 -12.27 6.57 10.00
N GLY A 215 -11.24 6.60 9.15
CA GLY A 215 -9.90 7.07 9.50
C GLY A 215 -9.91 8.52 9.98
N GLY A 216 -10.56 9.41 9.25
CA GLY A 216 -10.72 10.81 9.66
C GLY A 216 -11.43 10.98 11.01
N ASN A 217 -12.47 10.18 11.28
CA ASN A 217 -13.15 10.17 12.57
C ASN A 217 -12.27 9.63 13.70
N ILE A 218 -11.46 8.59 13.41
CA ILE A 218 -10.49 8.02 14.37
C ILE A 218 -9.40 9.04 14.70
N ASP A 219 -8.89 9.78 13.71
CA ASP A 219 -7.89 10.82 13.92
C ASP A 219 -8.46 11.99 14.74
N ALA A 220 -9.69 12.40 14.48
CA ALA A 220 -10.38 13.40 15.30
C ALA A 220 -10.55 12.93 16.76
N LEU A 221 -10.91 11.66 16.97
CA LEU A 221 -11.00 11.08 18.30
C LEU A 221 -9.63 11.05 19.01
N ARG A 222 -8.58 10.62 18.30
CA ARG A 222 -7.20 10.62 18.83
C ARG A 222 -6.72 12.01 19.20
N ALA A 223 -7.05 13.02 18.37
CA ALA A 223 -6.75 14.42 18.67
C ALA A 223 -7.43 14.89 19.97
N ASN A 224 -8.72 14.59 20.12
CA ASN A 224 -9.49 14.94 21.32
C ASN A 224 -8.99 14.25 22.60
N LEU A 225 -8.42 13.04 22.46
CA LEU A 225 -7.83 12.28 23.57
C LEU A 225 -6.35 12.64 23.83
N GLY A 226 -5.75 13.53 23.04
CA GLY A 226 -4.32 13.87 23.16
C GLY A 226 -3.37 12.77 22.72
N TRP A 227 -3.82 11.81 21.90
CA TRP A 227 -3.04 10.66 21.43
C TRP A 227 -2.34 10.87 20.09
N LEU A 228 -2.30 12.11 19.63
CA LEU A 228 -1.54 12.43 18.41
C LEU A 228 -0.03 12.40 18.69
N THR A 229 0.71 11.78 17.78
CA THR A 229 2.16 11.86 17.80
C THR A 229 2.60 13.30 17.53
N PRO A 230 3.49 13.91 18.35
CA PRO A 230 4.01 15.26 18.08
C PRO A 230 4.62 15.33 16.68
N GLN A 231 4.23 16.33 15.91
CA GLN A 231 4.78 16.57 14.58
C GLN A 231 6.01 17.47 14.71
N VAL A 232 7.11 17.05 14.08
CA VAL A 232 8.29 17.90 13.93
C VAL A 232 8.02 18.87 12.77
N ASN A 233 8.02 20.16 13.04
CA ASN A 233 7.95 21.15 11.97
C ASN A 233 9.32 21.26 11.30
N ALA A 234 9.45 20.68 10.11
CA ALA A 234 10.66 20.71 9.30
C ALA A 234 10.58 21.77 8.17
N SER A 235 9.64 22.71 8.22
CA SER A 235 9.57 23.80 7.25
C SER A 235 10.76 24.74 7.45
N LEU A 236 11.57 24.93 6.42
CA LEU A 236 12.56 25.97 6.35
C LEU A 236 11.81 27.32 6.25
N GLN A 237 12.06 28.20 7.20
CA GLN A 237 11.58 29.59 7.16
C GLN A 237 12.34 30.37 6.09
#